data_ca933124996592324f5d24c2e9841b4d
#
_entry.id   ca933124996592324f5d24c2e9841b4d
#
_cell.length_a   1.000
_cell.length_b   1.000
_cell.length_c   1.000
_cell.angle_alpha   90.00
_cell.angle_beta   90.00
_cell.angle_gamma   90.00
#
_symmetry.space_group_name_H-M   'P 1'
#
loop_
_entity.id
_entity.type
_entity.pdbx_description
1 polymer ?
#
loop_
_entity_poly.entity_id
_entity_poly.type
_entity_poly.pdbx_seq_one_letter_code
_entity_poly.pdbx_strand_id
1 'polypeptide(L)'
;CCSDTAPFLFENRRDEVMEKLNDVITAIDDFVWGPVMLVLLVGTGIFLTIRTGFLPWRNLGYALKSTLSKEARTKSRGTGDVSPFSALTTALAATIGTGNIVGVATAMVSGGPGALVWMWISAAFGLTSKFSECMLAIKYREVNAKGEMSGGPMYTMKKAFKHKKFGAVLGWLFALFAVIASFGIGNMTQANSISESLSSTFSVPTYVTGIILTVFALLIIVGGIKTISKVSSVVVPLMAIFYVVAGLIVIIVNIQNLPAGVVMIFKMAFSVKAVGGGLCGTITAAMMNAMRFGVARGVFSFIPGSGWENLCCD
;
A
#
# COMPACT_ATOMS: atom_id res chain seq x y z
N CYS A 1 5.59 16.26 53.38
CA CYS A 1 4.70 15.17 52.95
C CYS A 1 3.65 15.64 51.91
N CYS A 2 4.00 16.49 50.92
CA CYS A 2 3.06 16.90 49.86
C CYS A 2 3.72 17.13 48.49
N SER A 3 4.86 16.48 48.19
CA SER A 3 5.52 16.74 46.89
C SER A 3 5.64 15.51 45.95
N ASP A 4 5.28 14.29 46.40
CA ASP A 4 5.50 13.07 45.60
C ASP A 4 4.28 12.53 44.85
N THR A 5 3.10 13.13 44.98
CA THR A 5 1.89 12.66 44.30
C THR A 5 1.61 13.37 42.98
N ALA A 6 2.25 14.50 42.71
CA ALA A 6 2.00 15.28 41.51
C ALA A 6 2.44 14.55 40.20
N PRO A 7 3.63 13.93 40.10
CA PRO A 7 4.03 13.26 38.88
C PRO A 7 3.13 12.07 38.53
N PHE A 8 2.68 11.30 39.53
CA PHE A 8 1.80 10.14 39.35
C PHE A 8 0.40 10.51 38.85
N LEU A 9 -0.14 11.64 39.27
CA LEU A 9 -1.44 12.14 38.79
C LEU A 9 -1.38 12.69 37.37
N PHE A 10 -0.27 13.30 36.97
CA PHE A 10 -0.05 13.75 35.59
C PHE A 10 0.16 12.60 34.63
N GLU A 11 0.86 11.56 35.04
CA GLU A 11 1.12 10.34 34.27
C GLU A 11 -0.19 9.58 34.06
N ASN A 12 -0.98 9.35 35.09
CA ASN A 12 -2.28 8.67 35.02
C ASN A 12 -3.30 9.43 34.14
N ARG A 13 -3.32 10.77 34.23
CA ARG A 13 -4.17 11.60 33.37
C ARG A 13 -3.74 11.57 31.89
N ARG A 14 -2.44 11.53 31.63
CA ARG A 14 -1.90 11.42 30.27
C ARG A 14 -2.28 10.08 29.64
N ASP A 15 -2.17 9.00 30.42
CA ASP A 15 -2.50 7.66 29.96
C ASP A 15 -4.01 7.53 29.69
N GLU A 16 -4.87 8.08 30.54
CA GLU A 16 -6.33 8.12 30.30
C GLU A 16 -6.71 8.94 29.05
N VAL A 17 -6.05 10.07 28.81
CA VAL A 17 -6.27 10.88 27.60
C VAL A 17 -5.79 10.13 26.35
N MET A 18 -4.64 9.45 26.43
CA MET A 18 -4.11 8.66 25.32
C MET A 18 -5.00 7.46 25.03
N GLU A 19 -5.55 6.80 26.03
CA GLU A 19 -6.50 5.69 25.87
C GLU A 19 -7.78 6.16 25.17
N LYS A 20 -8.40 7.25 25.65
CA LYS A 20 -9.59 7.83 25.01
C LYS A 20 -9.32 8.28 23.55
N LEU A 21 -8.14 8.86 23.30
CA LEU A 21 -7.75 9.25 21.96
C LEU A 21 -7.60 8.01 21.05
N ASN A 22 -6.99 6.95 21.55
CA ASN A 22 -6.83 5.70 20.84
C ASN A 22 -8.18 5.04 20.53
N ASP A 23 -9.12 5.07 21.48
CA ASP A 23 -10.48 4.55 21.29
C ASP A 23 -11.22 5.30 20.18
N VAL A 24 -11.12 6.63 20.17
CA VAL A 24 -11.73 7.48 19.13
C VAL A 24 -11.10 7.18 17.77
N ILE A 25 -9.77 7.08 17.70
CA ILE A 25 -9.06 6.76 16.44
C ILE A 25 -9.47 5.37 15.95
N THR A 26 -9.55 4.39 16.85
CA THR A 26 -9.96 3.02 16.51
C THR A 26 -11.40 3.00 16.01
N ALA A 27 -12.31 3.72 16.65
CA ALA A 27 -13.70 3.81 16.20
C ALA A 27 -13.83 4.46 14.80
N ILE A 28 -13.03 5.49 14.53
CA ILE A 28 -12.96 6.10 13.20
C ILE A 28 -12.39 5.11 12.16
N ASP A 29 -11.33 4.41 12.50
CA ASP A 29 -10.72 3.39 11.64
C ASP A 29 -11.71 2.27 11.32
N ASP A 30 -12.41 1.75 12.33
CA ASP A 30 -13.43 0.73 12.18
C ASP A 30 -14.61 1.18 11.30
N PHE A 31 -15.01 2.45 11.40
CA PHE A 31 -16.04 3.02 10.55
C PHE A 31 -15.55 3.18 9.10
N VAL A 32 -14.36 3.73 8.90
CA VAL A 32 -13.77 3.96 7.57
C VAL A 32 -13.51 2.64 6.85
N TRP A 33 -12.94 1.65 7.53
CA TRP A 33 -12.70 0.31 6.97
C TRP A 33 -13.87 -0.64 7.13
N GLY A 34 -15.05 -0.11 7.41
CA GLY A 34 -16.29 -0.86 7.52
C GLY A 34 -16.80 -1.40 6.18
N PRO A 35 -17.94 -2.11 6.20
CA PRO A 35 -18.51 -2.77 5.02
C PRO A 35 -18.75 -1.82 3.84
N VAL A 36 -19.08 -0.57 4.11
CA VAL A 36 -19.37 0.44 3.08
C VAL A 36 -18.13 0.68 2.22
N MET A 37 -16.97 0.90 2.84
CA MET A 37 -15.72 1.15 2.12
C MET A 37 -15.26 -0.09 1.36
N LEU A 38 -15.40 -1.29 1.95
CA LEU A 38 -15.08 -2.55 1.27
C LEU A 38 -15.92 -2.73 -0.01
N VAL A 39 -17.22 -2.49 0.08
CA VAL A 39 -18.13 -2.57 -1.08
C VAL A 39 -17.78 -1.53 -2.13
N LEU A 40 -17.47 -0.30 -1.74
CA LEU A 40 -17.06 0.76 -2.67
C LEU A 40 -15.75 0.41 -3.38
N LEU A 41 -14.74 -0.07 -2.66
CA LEU A 41 -13.43 -0.39 -3.23
C LEU A 41 -13.49 -1.60 -4.17
N VAL A 42 -14.05 -2.71 -3.72
CA VAL A 42 -14.18 -3.91 -4.55
C VAL A 42 -15.21 -3.70 -5.66
N GLY A 43 -16.33 -3.05 -5.35
CA GLY A 43 -17.40 -2.75 -6.31
C GLY A 43 -16.96 -1.84 -7.44
N THR A 44 -16.19 -0.78 -7.15
CA THR A 44 -15.61 0.07 -8.20
C THR A 44 -14.61 -0.70 -9.04
N GLY A 45 -13.80 -1.56 -8.46
CA GLY A 45 -12.87 -2.44 -9.18
C GLY A 45 -13.60 -3.39 -10.13
N ILE A 46 -14.66 -4.04 -9.66
CA ILE A 46 -15.51 -4.92 -10.48
C ILE A 46 -16.19 -4.12 -11.60
N PHE A 47 -16.82 -2.99 -11.26
CA PHE A 47 -17.47 -2.12 -12.23
C PHE A 47 -16.52 -1.68 -13.35
N LEU A 48 -15.34 -1.20 -12.99
CA LEU A 48 -14.32 -0.79 -13.96
C LEU A 48 -13.81 -1.98 -14.79
N THR A 49 -13.64 -3.16 -14.19
CA THR A 49 -13.19 -4.37 -14.91
C THR A 49 -14.20 -4.77 -15.97
N ILE A 50 -15.49 -4.77 -15.66
CA ILE A 50 -16.58 -5.05 -16.62
C ILE A 50 -16.66 -3.95 -17.68
N ARG A 51 -16.63 -2.69 -17.25
CA ARG A 51 -16.77 -1.53 -18.15
C ARG A 51 -15.64 -1.41 -19.16
N THR A 52 -14.42 -1.77 -18.76
CA THR A 52 -13.23 -1.78 -19.65
C THR A 52 -13.08 -3.08 -20.45
N GLY A 53 -13.98 -4.04 -20.28
CA GLY A 53 -13.92 -5.34 -21.00
C GLY A 53 -12.66 -6.14 -20.66
N PHE A 54 -12.23 -6.16 -19.39
CA PHE A 54 -11.04 -6.86 -18.91
C PHE A 54 -9.75 -6.42 -19.62
N LEU A 55 -9.68 -5.16 -20.07
CA LEU A 55 -8.57 -4.64 -20.87
C LEU A 55 -7.18 -4.88 -20.23
N PRO A 56 -6.95 -4.58 -18.93
CA PRO A 56 -5.64 -4.81 -18.31
C PRO A 56 -5.23 -6.28 -18.32
N TRP A 57 -6.18 -7.18 -18.12
CA TRP A 57 -5.95 -8.62 -18.11
C TRP A 57 -5.59 -9.15 -19.50
N ARG A 58 -6.33 -8.73 -20.51
CA ARG A 58 -6.11 -9.15 -21.89
C ARG A 58 -4.77 -8.67 -22.45
N ASN A 59 -4.32 -7.50 -22.02
CA ASN A 59 -3.10 -6.86 -22.50
C ASN A 59 -1.91 -7.00 -21.53
N LEU A 60 -2.03 -7.79 -20.47
CA LEU A 60 -0.98 -7.96 -19.46
C LEU A 60 0.36 -8.43 -20.08
N GLY A 61 0.31 -9.40 -20.99
CA GLY A 61 1.50 -9.88 -21.69
C GLY A 61 2.17 -8.81 -22.54
N TYR A 62 1.38 -7.99 -23.23
CA TYR A 62 1.90 -6.86 -24.01
C TYR A 62 2.54 -5.80 -23.09
N ALA A 63 1.88 -5.46 -22.00
CA ALA A 63 2.37 -4.49 -21.02
C ALA A 63 3.71 -4.94 -20.42
N LEU A 64 3.81 -6.20 -19.99
CA LEU A 64 5.05 -6.77 -19.47
C LEU A 64 6.18 -6.75 -20.51
N LYS A 65 5.88 -7.17 -21.75
CA LYS A 65 6.86 -7.16 -22.84
C LYS A 65 7.34 -5.74 -23.14
N SER A 66 6.44 -4.76 -23.20
CA SER A 66 6.78 -3.37 -23.50
C SER A 66 7.59 -2.69 -22.39
N THR A 67 7.40 -3.09 -21.13
CA THR A 67 8.06 -2.49 -19.97
C THR A 67 9.40 -3.14 -19.65
N LEU A 68 9.54 -4.45 -19.88
CA LEU A 68 10.76 -5.21 -19.58
C LEU A 68 11.72 -5.31 -20.78
N SER A 69 11.33 -4.84 -21.97
CA SER A 69 12.17 -4.91 -23.17
C SER A 69 13.46 -4.10 -23.00
N LYS A 70 14.51 -4.49 -23.74
CA LYS A 70 15.78 -3.76 -23.74
C LYS A 70 15.61 -2.29 -24.15
N GLU A 71 14.69 -2.01 -25.06
CA GLU A 71 14.38 -0.65 -25.50
C GLU A 71 13.71 0.19 -24.39
N ALA A 72 12.87 -0.41 -23.54
CA ALA A 72 12.24 0.27 -22.43
C ALA A 72 13.21 0.67 -21.31
N ARG A 73 14.37 0.02 -21.24
CA ARG A 73 15.42 0.34 -20.26
C ARG A 73 16.27 1.54 -20.65
N THR A 74 16.45 1.76 -21.96
CA THR A 74 17.46 2.72 -22.48
C THR A 74 16.86 3.95 -23.10
N LYS A 75 15.62 3.91 -23.61
CA LYS A 75 15.00 5.04 -24.30
C LYS A 75 13.74 5.50 -23.57
N SER A 76 13.71 6.79 -23.26
CA SER A 76 12.47 7.49 -22.95
C SER A 76 11.60 7.49 -24.21
N ARG A 77 10.45 6.81 -24.15
CA ARG A 77 9.45 6.81 -25.23
C ARG A 77 8.40 7.84 -24.90
N GLY A 78 8.59 9.08 -25.34
CA GLY A 78 7.59 10.14 -25.14
C GLY A 78 8.18 11.39 -24.51
N THR A 79 7.31 12.22 -23.97
CA THR A 79 7.63 13.52 -23.35
C THR A 79 7.87 13.40 -21.83
N GLY A 80 8.15 12.21 -21.31
CA GLY A 80 8.35 11.96 -19.88
C GLY A 80 9.78 12.16 -19.43
N ASP A 81 9.96 12.31 -18.10
CA ASP A 81 11.25 12.60 -17.47
C ASP A 81 12.11 11.36 -17.21
N VAL A 82 11.52 10.17 -17.20
CA VAL A 82 12.18 8.89 -16.87
C VAL A 82 11.80 7.78 -17.87
N SER A 83 12.61 6.73 -17.94
CA SER A 83 12.30 5.60 -18.82
C SER A 83 11.15 4.73 -18.29
N PRO A 84 10.41 4.00 -19.14
CA PRO A 84 9.31 3.14 -18.68
C PRO A 84 9.73 2.09 -17.66
N PHE A 85 10.93 1.55 -17.78
CA PHE A 85 11.49 0.61 -16.81
C PHE A 85 11.79 1.30 -15.46
N SER A 86 12.38 2.49 -15.50
CA SER A 86 12.64 3.28 -14.29
C SER A 86 11.33 3.70 -13.59
N ALA A 87 10.31 4.06 -14.36
CA ALA A 87 8.97 4.35 -13.86
C ALA A 87 8.38 3.13 -13.15
N LEU A 88 8.42 1.94 -13.79
CA LEU A 88 7.95 0.70 -13.18
C LEU A 88 8.70 0.38 -11.87
N THR A 89 10.03 0.47 -11.86
CA THR A 89 10.83 0.12 -10.69
C THR A 89 10.65 1.09 -9.54
N THR A 90 10.46 2.38 -9.82
CA THR A 90 10.11 3.36 -8.79
C THR A 90 8.71 3.11 -8.26
N ALA A 91 7.77 2.75 -9.13
CA ALA A 91 6.43 2.31 -8.75
C ALA A 91 6.49 1.09 -7.82
N LEU A 92 7.28 0.09 -8.18
CA LEU A 92 7.48 -1.09 -7.34
C LEU A 92 8.17 -0.75 -6.01
N ALA A 93 9.11 0.19 -5.99
CA ALA A 93 9.76 0.66 -4.76
C ALA A 93 8.75 1.22 -3.75
N ALA A 94 7.75 1.95 -4.23
CA ALA A 94 6.70 2.48 -3.38
C ALA A 94 5.68 1.41 -2.93
N THR A 95 5.48 0.37 -3.74
CA THR A 95 4.50 -0.68 -3.49
C THR A 95 5.04 -1.83 -2.65
N ILE A 96 6.27 -2.31 -2.97
CA ILE A 96 6.90 -3.44 -2.28
C ILE A 96 7.62 -2.90 -1.05
N GLY A 97 6.98 -3.01 0.09
CA GLY A 97 7.52 -2.57 1.37
C GLY A 97 7.19 -3.56 2.49
N THR A 98 7.43 -3.14 3.72
CA THR A 98 7.12 -3.91 4.94
C THR A 98 5.64 -4.29 5.03
N GLY A 99 4.74 -3.50 4.42
CA GLY A 99 3.32 -3.81 4.30
C GLY A 99 3.03 -5.14 3.60
N ASN A 100 3.84 -5.54 2.63
CA ASN A 100 3.65 -6.81 1.91
C ASN A 100 4.24 -8.02 2.65
N ILE A 101 5.08 -7.81 3.64
CA ILE A 101 5.71 -8.87 4.45
C ILE A 101 5.03 -8.91 5.82
N VAL A 102 5.27 -7.91 6.64
CA VAL A 102 4.73 -7.81 8.01
C VAL A 102 3.21 -7.61 7.97
N GLY A 103 2.72 -6.76 7.06
CA GLY A 103 1.29 -6.48 6.95
C GLY A 103 0.48 -7.68 6.46
N VAL A 104 1.02 -8.55 5.62
CA VAL A 104 0.35 -9.81 5.25
C VAL A 104 0.33 -10.77 6.44
N ALA A 105 1.43 -10.88 7.17
CA ALA A 105 1.49 -11.70 8.36
C ALA A 105 0.47 -11.22 9.43
N THR A 106 0.40 -9.92 9.70
CA THR A 106 -0.60 -9.37 10.63
C THR A 106 -2.04 -9.58 10.14
N ALA A 107 -2.30 -9.46 8.84
CA ALA A 107 -3.63 -9.74 8.29
C ALA A 107 -4.01 -11.23 8.47
N MET A 108 -3.05 -12.14 8.34
CA MET A 108 -3.28 -13.57 8.60
C MET A 108 -3.51 -13.87 10.09
N VAL A 109 -2.82 -13.18 10.98
CA VAL A 109 -3.02 -13.33 12.43
C VAL A 109 -4.37 -12.79 12.86
N SER A 110 -4.77 -11.63 12.38
CA SER A 110 -6.02 -10.95 12.78
C SER A 110 -7.26 -11.48 12.04
N GLY A 111 -7.13 -11.78 10.74
CA GLY A 111 -8.24 -12.21 9.88
C GLY A 111 -8.23 -13.70 9.55
N GLY A 112 -7.23 -14.45 10.06
CA GLY A 112 -7.03 -15.86 9.71
C GLY A 112 -6.39 -16.07 8.32
N PRO A 113 -5.94 -17.30 8.00
CA PRO A 113 -5.32 -17.63 6.71
C PRO A 113 -6.20 -17.33 5.50
N GLY A 114 -7.54 -17.33 5.66
CA GLY A 114 -8.50 -16.97 4.63
C GLY A 114 -8.37 -15.53 4.10
N ALA A 115 -7.75 -14.63 4.87
CA ALA A 115 -7.49 -13.26 4.44
C ALA A 115 -6.68 -13.19 3.14
N LEU A 116 -5.81 -14.17 2.87
CA LEU A 116 -5.03 -14.24 1.63
C LEU A 116 -5.90 -14.33 0.38
N VAL A 117 -6.98 -15.12 0.42
CA VAL A 117 -7.90 -15.24 -0.73
C VAL A 117 -8.56 -13.90 -1.03
N TRP A 118 -9.01 -13.19 0.00
CA TRP A 118 -9.62 -11.88 -0.14
C TRP A 118 -8.62 -10.82 -0.61
N MET A 119 -7.35 -10.94 -0.21
CA MET A 119 -6.26 -10.11 -0.76
C MET A 119 -6.10 -10.36 -2.27
N TRP A 120 -6.09 -11.61 -2.72
CA TRP A 120 -5.97 -11.94 -4.15
C TRP A 120 -7.17 -11.43 -4.95
N ILE A 121 -8.39 -11.57 -4.43
CA ILE A 121 -9.61 -11.04 -5.07
C ILE A 121 -9.54 -9.51 -5.17
N SER A 122 -9.19 -8.83 -4.08
CA SER A 122 -9.03 -7.38 -4.07
C SER A 122 -7.95 -6.93 -5.06
N ALA A 123 -6.81 -7.62 -5.09
CA ALA A 123 -5.72 -7.35 -6.02
C ALA A 123 -6.16 -7.49 -7.49
N ALA A 124 -6.89 -8.55 -7.79
CA ALA A 124 -7.39 -8.82 -9.13
C ALA A 124 -8.24 -7.67 -9.68
N PHE A 125 -9.16 -7.15 -8.89
CA PHE A 125 -10.00 -6.02 -9.28
C PHE A 125 -9.30 -4.67 -9.11
N GLY A 126 -8.40 -4.55 -8.14
CA GLY A 126 -7.56 -3.39 -7.90
C GLY A 126 -6.67 -3.03 -9.09
N LEU A 127 -6.20 -4.04 -9.84
CA LEU A 127 -5.41 -3.84 -11.06
C LEU A 127 -6.13 -2.91 -12.05
N THR A 128 -7.43 -3.12 -12.28
CA THR A 128 -8.20 -2.29 -13.21
C THR A 128 -8.48 -0.89 -12.67
N SER A 129 -8.70 -0.77 -11.36
CA SER A 129 -8.85 0.54 -10.71
C SER A 129 -7.58 1.37 -10.87
N LYS A 130 -6.42 0.76 -10.63
CA LYS A 130 -5.12 1.42 -10.79
C LYS A 130 -4.82 1.78 -12.23
N PHE A 131 -5.09 0.89 -13.17
CA PHE A 131 -4.98 1.19 -14.59
C PHE A 131 -5.82 2.41 -14.99
N SER A 132 -7.07 2.49 -14.50
CA SER A 132 -7.96 3.61 -14.79
C SER A 132 -7.47 4.92 -14.18
N GLU A 133 -6.93 4.87 -12.95
CA GLU A 133 -6.31 6.01 -12.28
C GLU A 133 -5.11 6.55 -13.07
N CYS A 134 -4.19 5.68 -13.47
CA CYS A 134 -3.02 6.06 -14.27
C CYS A 134 -3.43 6.66 -15.63
N MET A 135 -4.41 6.07 -16.31
CA MET A 135 -4.94 6.60 -17.56
C MET A 135 -5.54 8.01 -17.42
N LEU A 136 -6.25 8.24 -16.32
CA LEU A 136 -6.81 9.57 -16.02
C LEU A 136 -5.72 10.56 -15.64
N ALA A 137 -4.72 10.14 -14.88
CA ALA A 137 -3.57 10.98 -14.51
C ALA A 137 -2.82 11.46 -15.76
N ILE A 138 -2.56 10.58 -16.71
CA ILE A 138 -1.92 10.94 -17.99
C ILE A 138 -2.81 11.89 -18.81
N LYS A 139 -4.12 11.60 -18.89
CA LYS A 139 -5.06 12.42 -19.68
C LYS A 139 -5.17 13.85 -19.18
N TYR A 140 -5.12 14.05 -17.86
CA TYR A 140 -5.35 15.37 -17.22
C TYR A 140 -4.09 16.02 -16.68
N ARG A 141 -2.90 15.49 -17.01
CA ARG A 141 -1.62 16.07 -16.60
C ARG A 141 -1.44 17.51 -17.08
N GLU A 142 -0.60 18.25 -16.38
CA GLU A 142 -0.21 19.61 -16.68
C GLU A 142 1.32 19.71 -16.74
N VAL A 143 1.81 20.67 -17.50
CA VAL A 143 3.23 21.02 -17.49
C VAL A 143 3.42 22.18 -16.54
N ASN A 144 4.27 22.02 -15.54
CA ASN A 144 4.62 23.07 -14.58
C ASN A 144 5.39 24.20 -15.26
N ALA A 145 5.48 25.35 -14.59
CA ALA A 145 6.30 26.48 -15.03
C ALA A 145 7.79 26.14 -15.22
N LYS A 146 8.26 25.05 -14.61
CA LYS A 146 9.63 24.51 -14.77
C LYS A 146 9.77 23.52 -15.91
N GLY A 147 8.71 23.26 -16.68
CA GLY A 147 8.71 22.28 -17.78
C GLY A 147 8.53 20.81 -17.31
N GLU A 148 8.31 20.57 -16.02
CA GLU A 148 8.12 19.23 -15.47
C GLU A 148 6.66 18.79 -15.60
N MET A 149 6.44 17.50 -15.81
CA MET A 149 5.10 16.94 -15.90
C MET A 149 4.50 16.78 -14.49
N SER A 150 3.29 17.28 -14.30
CA SER A 150 2.52 17.15 -13.06
C SER A 150 1.15 16.54 -13.35
N GLY A 151 0.85 15.43 -12.69
CA GLY A 151 -0.40 14.69 -12.84
C GLY A 151 -0.85 14.11 -11.51
N GLY A 152 -1.95 13.39 -11.52
CA GLY A 152 -2.45 12.69 -10.34
C GLY A 152 -3.93 12.93 -10.08
N PRO A 153 -4.48 12.29 -9.01
CA PRO A 153 -5.90 12.38 -8.70
C PRO A 153 -6.40 13.82 -8.48
N MET A 154 -5.58 14.69 -7.86
CA MET A 154 -5.95 16.08 -7.61
C MET A 154 -6.17 16.88 -8.90
N TYR A 155 -5.31 16.69 -9.91
CA TYR A 155 -5.46 17.32 -11.23
C TYR A 155 -6.65 16.74 -11.99
N THR A 156 -6.83 15.42 -11.90
CA THR A 156 -7.96 14.73 -12.49
C THR A 156 -9.28 15.24 -11.93
N MET A 157 -9.41 15.36 -10.61
CA MET A 157 -10.61 15.88 -9.96
C MET A 157 -10.89 17.31 -10.37
N LYS A 158 -9.88 18.19 -10.38
CA LYS A 158 -10.00 19.58 -10.77
C LYS A 158 -10.48 19.74 -12.20
N LYS A 159 -10.04 18.89 -13.13
CA LYS A 159 -10.34 19.02 -14.57
C LYS A 159 -11.52 18.20 -15.03
N ALA A 160 -11.74 16.99 -14.52
CA ALA A 160 -12.75 16.05 -15.00
C ALA A 160 -14.17 16.43 -14.58
N PHE A 161 -14.33 17.05 -13.41
CA PHE A 161 -15.66 17.41 -12.91
C PHE A 161 -16.31 18.55 -13.72
N LYS A 162 -17.58 18.39 -14.01
CA LYS A 162 -18.41 19.40 -14.70
C LYS A 162 -18.47 20.72 -13.91
N HIS A 163 -18.62 20.60 -12.58
CA HIS A 163 -18.61 21.72 -11.65
C HIS A 163 -17.18 22.02 -11.19
N LYS A 164 -16.52 22.98 -11.82
CA LYS A 164 -15.10 23.31 -11.55
C LYS A 164 -14.80 23.62 -10.10
N LYS A 165 -15.71 24.33 -9.40
CA LYS A 165 -15.54 24.65 -7.96
C LYS A 165 -15.54 23.39 -7.09
N PHE A 166 -16.47 22.46 -7.38
CA PHE A 166 -16.56 21.21 -6.62
C PHE A 166 -15.32 20.31 -6.87
N GLY A 167 -14.89 20.19 -8.14
CA GLY A 167 -13.67 19.47 -8.48
C GLY A 167 -12.41 20.07 -7.85
N ALA A 168 -12.33 21.39 -7.76
CA ALA A 168 -11.20 22.06 -7.10
C ALA A 168 -11.16 21.80 -5.60
N VAL A 169 -12.31 21.83 -4.91
CA VAL A 169 -12.42 21.51 -3.47
C VAL A 169 -12.02 20.06 -3.21
N LEU A 170 -12.53 19.11 -4.01
CA LEU A 170 -12.14 17.70 -3.88
C LEU A 170 -10.64 17.47 -4.12
N GLY A 171 -10.08 18.11 -5.15
CA GLY A 171 -8.65 18.03 -5.43
C GLY A 171 -7.80 18.60 -4.30
N TRP A 172 -8.22 19.71 -3.69
CA TRP A 172 -7.56 20.30 -2.53
C TRP A 172 -7.64 19.40 -1.29
N LEU A 173 -8.84 18.86 -0.99
CA LEU A 173 -9.02 17.91 0.11
C LEU A 173 -8.16 16.66 -0.07
N PHE A 174 -8.11 16.12 -1.28
CA PHE A 174 -7.25 14.98 -1.58
C PHE A 174 -5.77 15.31 -1.32
N ALA A 175 -5.30 16.45 -1.79
CA ALA A 175 -3.93 16.89 -1.56
C ALA A 175 -3.63 17.09 -0.06
N LEU A 176 -4.55 17.68 0.69
CA LEU A 176 -4.42 17.85 2.14
C LEU A 176 -4.30 16.50 2.87
N PHE A 177 -5.21 15.57 2.57
CA PHE A 177 -5.16 14.24 3.18
C PHE A 177 -3.92 13.44 2.76
N ALA A 178 -3.47 13.57 1.51
CA ALA A 178 -2.24 12.95 1.05
C ALA A 178 -1.00 13.47 1.80
N VAL A 179 -0.93 14.79 2.06
CA VAL A 179 0.13 15.39 2.87
C VAL A 179 0.10 14.84 4.30
N ILE A 180 -1.06 14.81 4.94
CA ILE A 180 -1.19 14.28 6.30
C ILE A 180 -0.78 12.80 6.35
N ALA A 181 -1.25 11.99 5.39
CA ALA A 181 -0.91 10.57 5.29
C ALA A 181 0.59 10.33 5.07
N SER A 182 1.27 11.22 4.34
CA SER A 182 2.71 11.07 4.05
C SER A 182 3.60 11.13 5.28
N PHE A 183 3.16 11.79 6.36
CA PHE A 183 3.92 11.82 7.62
C PHE A 183 3.90 10.50 8.38
N GLY A 184 2.89 9.67 8.22
CA GLY A 184 2.72 8.43 8.99
C GLY A 184 2.98 7.14 8.19
N ILE A 185 2.10 6.86 7.25
CA ILE A 185 1.95 5.52 6.66
C ILE A 185 3.17 5.08 5.83
N GLY A 186 3.77 5.99 5.06
CA GLY A 186 4.85 5.66 4.14
C GLY A 186 6.22 5.54 4.79
N ASN A 187 6.49 6.37 5.80
CA ASN A 187 7.83 6.57 6.34
C ASN A 187 8.01 5.92 7.72
N MET A 188 7.14 6.26 8.67
CA MET A 188 7.32 5.85 10.07
C MET A 188 7.16 4.34 10.25
N THR A 189 6.17 3.72 9.62
CA THR A 189 5.93 2.28 9.72
C THR A 189 7.09 1.47 9.14
N GLN A 190 7.66 1.91 8.01
CA GLN A 190 8.80 1.21 7.39
C GLN A 190 10.07 1.38 8.22
N ALA A 191 10.38 2.60 8.66
CA ALA A 191 11.54 2.86 9.50
C ALA A 191 11.45 2.09 10.82
N ASN A 192 10.28 2.05 11.46
CA ASN A 192 10.06 1.28 12.67
C ASN A 192 10.28 -0.22 12.46
N SER A 193 9.67 -0.80 11.42
CA SER A 193 9.82 -2.24 11.12
C SER A 193 11.28 -2.64 10.83
N ILE A 194 12.02 -1.79 10.11
CA ILE A 194 13.46 -2.02 9.86
C ILE A 194 14.24 -1.95 11.17
N SER A 195 14.00 -0.92 11.98
CA SER A 195 14.70 -0.72 13.26
C SER A 195 14.42 -1.87 14.24
N GLU A 196 13.18 -2.32 14.31
CA GLU A 196 12.78 -3.43 15.17
C GLU A 196 13.39 -4.76 14.70
N SER A 197 13.39 -5.02 13.39
CA SER A 197 14.01 -6.22 12.82
C SER A 197 15.53 -6.27 13.07
N LEU A 198 16.23 -5.13 12.92
CA LEU A 198 17.67 -5.05 13.21
C LEU A 198 17.97 -5.14 14.72
N SER A 199 17.12 -4.56 15.55
CA SER A 199 17.26 -4.64 17.00
C SER A 199 17.05 -6.07 17.51
N SER A 200 16.02 -6.76 17.01
CA SER A 200 15.71 -8.14 17.43
C SER A 200 16.71 -9.17 16.92
N THR A 201 17.28 -8.97 15.72
CA THR A 201 18.20 -9.95 15.10
C THR A 201 19.66 -9.71 15.45
N PHE A 202 20.08 -8.45 15.45
CA PHE A 202 21.49 -8.06 15.62
C PHE A 202 21.75 -7.23 16.89
N SER A 203 20.72 -7.01 17.72
CA SER A 203 20.80 -6.18 18.94
C SER A 203 21.31 -4.75 18.66
N VAL A 204 21.07 -4.23 17.45
CA VAL A 204 21.45 -2.86 17.08
C VAL A 204 20.46 -1.88 17.71
N PRO A 205 20.92 -0.85 18.44
CA PRO A 205 20.05 0.15 19.02
C PRO A 205 19.24 0.89 17.94
N THR A 206 17.94 1.08 18.16
CA THR A 206 17.01 1.66 17.19
C THR A 206 17.41 3.05 16.70
N TYR A 207 18.01 3.87 17.58
CA TYR A 207 18.48 5.21 17.20
C TYR A 207 19.63 5.18 16.18
N VAL A 208 20.52 4.17 16.25
CA VAL A 208 21.61 4.00 15.26
C VAL A 208 21.04 3.69 13.89
N THR A 209 20.11 2.74 13.83
CA THR A 209 19.38 2.40 12.59
C THR A 209 18.64 3.63 12.02
N GLY A 210 17.97 4.40 12.89
CA GLY A 210 17.27 5.62 12.50
C GLY A 210 18.18 6.66 11.88
N ILE A 211 19.36 6.91 12.46
CA ILE A 211 20.35 7.85 11.90
C ILE A 211 20.84 7.38 10.53
N ILE A 212 21.20 6.11 10.40
CA ILE A 212 21.69 5.53 9.14
C ILE A 212 20.64 5.66 8.05
N LEU A 213 19.39 5.28 8.33
CA LEU A 213 18.28 5.41 7.38
C LEU A 213 18.02 6.85 6.96
N THR A 214 18.08 7.79 7.92
CA THR A 214 17.89 9.22 7.63
C THR A 214 18.99 9.76 6.71
N VAL A 215 20.23 9.40 6.92
CA VAL A 215 21.35 9.83 6.06
C VAL A 215 21.18 9.29 4.64
N PHE A 216 20.90 7.97 4.49
CA PHE A 216 20.67 7.39 3.16
C PHE A 216 19.46 8.01 2.45
N ALA A 217 18.34 8.19 3.15
CA ALA A 217 17.15 8.82 2.59
C ALA A 217 17.44 10.25 2.13
N LEU A 218 18.14 11.04 2.95
CA LEU A 218 18.53 12.42 2.61
C LEU A 218 19.37 12.47 1.34
N LEU A 219 20.39 11.61 1.23
CA LEU A 219 21.26 11.56 0.05
C LEU A 219 20.48 11.26 -1.24
N ILE A 220 19.49 10.37 -1.16
CA ILE A 220 18.68 10.00 -2.32
C ILE A 220 17.69 11.12 -2.66
N ILE A 221 17.03 11.74 -1.66
CA ILE A 221 15.99 12.76 -1.87
C ILE A 221 16.61 14.05 -2.43
N VAL A 222 17.79 14.46 -1.96
CA VAL A 222 18.48 15.66 -2.48
C VAL A 222 18.76 15.56 -3.98
N GLY A 223 18.96 14.35 -4.50
CA GLY A 223 19.16 14.11 -5.93
C GLY A 223 17.90 14.19 -6.81
N GLY A 224 16.72 14.37 -6.20
CA GLY A 224 15.44 14.49 -6.90
C GLY A 224 14.96 13.21 -7.57
N ILE A 225 13.89 13.32 -8.38
CA ILE A 225 13.21 12.17 -8.99
C ILE A 225 14.13 11.32 -9.88
N LYS A 226 15.07 11.92 -10.58
CA LYS A 226 16.01 11.21 -11.44
C LYS A 226 16.93 10.30 -10.63
N THR A 227 17.42 10.76 -9.48
CA THR A 227 18.25 9.95 -8.58
C THR A 227 17.44 8.84 -7.91
N ILE A 228 16.24 9.15 -7.42
CA ILE A 228 15.32 8.19 -6.85
C ILE A 228 15.05 7.07 -7.86
N SER A 229 14.69 7.43 -9.08
CA SER A 229 14.40 6.50 -10.17
C SER A 229 15.61 5.63 -10.55
N LYS A 230 16.80 6.21 -10.61
CA LYS A 230 18.05 5.49 -10.90
C LYS A 230 18.40 4.47 -9.80
N VAL A 231 18.31 4.86 -8.54
CA VAL A 231 18.55 3.96 -7.40
C VAL A 231 17.51 2.84 -7.37
N SER A 232 16.23 3.16 -7.52
CA SER A 232 15.14 2.19 -7.56
C SER A 232 15.29 1.19 -8.70
N SER A 233 15.79 1.61 -9.87
CA SER A 233 15.98 0.72 -11.02
C SER A 233 17.01 -0.39 -10.80
N VAL A 234 17.87 -0.25 -9.81
CA VAL A 234 18.87 -1.26 -9.42
C VAL A 234 18.44 -2.02 -8.18
N VAL A 235 18.04 -1.31 -7.13
CA VAL A 235 17.78 -1.90 -5.81
C VAL A 235 16.49 -2.75 -5.84
N VAL A 236 15.44 -2.29 -6.49
CA VAL A 236 14.14 -2.99 -6.48
C VAL A 236 14.19 -4.36 -7.16
N PRO A 237 14.75 -4.50 -8.37
CA PRO A 237 14.90 -5.83 -8.98
C PRO A 237 15.74 -6.79 -8.13
N LEU A 238 16.82 -6.30 -7.52
CA LEU A 238 17.67 -7.10 -6.64
C LEU A 238 16.88 -7.59 -5.41
N MET A 239 16.17 -6.69 -4.77
CA MET A 239 15.30 -7.00 -3.62
C MET A 239 14.21 -8.01 -4.01
N ALA A 240 13.57 -7.83 -5.16
CA ALA A 240 12.52 -8.72 -5.63
C ALA A 240 13.05 -10.14 -5.91
N ILE A 241 14.22 -10.26 -6.55
CA ILE A 241 14.87 -11.55 -6.80
C ILE A 241 15.21 -12.23 -5.47
N PHE A 242 15.84 -11.50 -4.54
CA PHE A 242 16.19 -12.04 -3.23
C PHE A 242 14.96 -12.56 -2.48
N TYR A 243 13.87 -11.79 -2.47
CA TYR A 243 12.63 -12.18 -1.80
C TYR A 243 11.99 -13.42 -2.43
N VAL A 244 11.94 -13.47 -3.76
CA VAL A 244 11.40 -14.64 -4.47
C VAL A 244 12.24 -15.89 -4.21
N VAL A 245 13.56 -15.78 -4.27
CA VAL A 245 14.47 -16.91 -4.01
C VAL A 245 14.33 -17.40 -2.57
N ALA A 246 14.33 -16.49 -1.59
CA ALA A 246 14.14 -16.84 -0.18
C ALA A 246 12.78 -17.52 0.05
N GLY A 247 11.70 -16.96 -0.54
CA GLY A 247 10.37 -17.55 -0.46
C GLY A 247 10.29 -18.94 -1.08
N LEU A 248 10.92 -19.14 -2.23
CA LEU A 248 10.98 -20.48 -2.88
C LEU A 248 11.74 -21.49 -2.02
N ILE A 249 12.85 -21.11 -1.40
CA ILE A 249 13.59 -21.98 -0.49
C ILE A 249 12.69 -22.41 0.67
N VAL A 250 11.98 -21.49 1.31
CA VAL A 250 11.04 -21.81 2.41
C VAL A 250 9.93 -22.77 1.94
N ILE A 251 9.38 -22.54 0.76
CA ILE A 251 8.34 -23.42 0.19
C ILE A 251 8.89 -24.83 -0.11
N ILE A 252 10.07 -24.92 -0.70
CA ILE A 252 10.70 -26.22 -1.04
C ILE A 252 11.00 -27.00 0.25
N VAL A 253 11.54 -26.36 1.27
CA VAL A 253 11.84 -27.01 2.56
C VAL A 253 10.57 -27.54 3.22
N ASN A 254 9.44 -26.84 3.05
CA ASN A 254 8.16 -27.20 3.66
C ASN A 254 7.15 -27.79 2.68
N ILE A 255 7.61 -28.39 1.58
CA ILE A 255 6.76 -28.86 0.48
C ILE A 255 5.69 -29.87 0.93
N GLN A 256 5.99 -30.66 1.96
CA GLN A 256 5.05 -31.65 2.51
C GLN A 256 3.83 -30.99 3.15
N ASN A 257 3.97 -29.81 3.74
CA ASN A 257 2.90 -29.07 4.40
C ASN A 257 2.15 -28.14 3.44
N LEU A 258 2.67 -27.94 2.24
CA LEU A 258 2.10 -27.00 1.26
C LEU A 258 0.66 -27.34 0.85
N PRO A 259 0.30 -28.61 0.52
CA PRO A 259 -1.08 -28.94 0.15
C PRO A 259 -2.07 -28.69 1.27
N ALA A 260 -1.70 -29.04 2.51
CA ALA A 260 -2.53 -28.82 3.68
C ALA A 260 -2.73 -27.33 3.95
N GLY A 261 -1.66 -26.53 3.81
CA GLY A 261 -1.71 -25.07 3.94
C GLY A 261 -2.64 -24.42 2.91
N VAL A 262 -2.52 -24.80 1.64
CA VAL A 262 -3.38 -24.27 0.57
C VAL A 262 -4.84 -24.62 0.81
N VAL A 263 -5.14 -25.87 1.14
CA VAL A 263 -6.52 -26.29 1.49
C VAL A 263 -7.06 -25.48 2.67
N MET A 264 -6.23 -25.26 3.71
CA MET A 264 -6.62 -24.48 4.87
C MET A 264 -6.96 -23.03 4.48
N ILE A 265 -6.17 -22.38 3.66
CA ILE A 265 -6.39 -21.01 3.17
C ILE A 265 -7.76 -20.88 2.51
N PHE A 266 -8.07 -21.76 1.54
CA PHE A 266 -9.36 -21.74 0.85
C PHE A 266 -10.52 -22.12 1.78
N LYS A 267 -10.34 -23.14 2.61
CA LYS A 267 -11.36 -23.56 3.56
C LYS A 267 -11.72 -22.46 4.56
N MET A 268 -10.72 -21.72 5.04
CA MET A 268 -10.96 -20.64 6.01
C MET A 268 -11.47 -19.34 5.36
N ALA A 269 -11.20 -19.12 4.07
CA ALA A 269 -11.73 -17.95 3.35
C ALA A 269 -13.27 -17.96 3.23
N PHE A 270 -13.85 -19.17 3.11
CA PHE A 270 -15.29 -19.38 2.90
C PHE A 270 -15.95 -20.20 4.02
N SER A 271 -15.19 -20.59 5.04
CA SER A 271 -15.69 -21.46 6.12
C SER A 271 -16.26 -20.63 7.25
N VAL A 272 -17.43 -21.10 7.59
CA VAL A 272 -18.23 -20.81 8.75
C VAL A 272 -17.71 -21.65 9.92
N LYS A 273 -16.61 -21.32 10.53
CA LYS A 273 -16.23 -21.95 11.78
C LYS A 273 -16.73 -21.12 12.94
N ALA A 274 -17.91 -21.50 13.44
CA ALA A 274 -18.35 -21.11 14.77
C ALA A 274 -17.31 -21.60 15.79
N VAL A 275 -16.49 -20.70 16.30
CA VAL A 275 -15.82 -20.94 17.57
C VAL A 275 -16.89 -20.85 18.63
N GLY A 276 -17.17 -21.99 19.25
CA GLY A 276 -18.08 -22.28 20.30
C GLY A 276 -18.90 -21.17 20.94
N GLY A 277 -20.19 -21.23 20.76
CA GLY A 277 -21.18 -20.58 21.61
C GLY A 277 -21.80 -19.32 21.06
N GLY A 278 -22.93 -19.44 20.39
CA GLY A 278 -23.90 -18.36 20.21
C GLY A 278 -24.21 -17.95 18.79
N LEU A 279 -25.27 -18.51 18.27
CA LEU A 279 -26.15 -18.09 17.18
C LEU A 279 -25.76 -16.95 16.26
N CYS A 280 -25.70 -17.26 14.98
CA CYS A 280 -25.84 -16.36 13.79
C CYS A 280 -24.95 -15.12 13.66
N GLY A 281 -24.41 -14.56 14.73
CA GLY A 281 -23.61 -13.31 14.67
C GLY A 281 -22.12 -13.52 14.38
N THR A 282 -21.55 -14.69 14.71
CA THR A 282 -20.10 -14.93 14.67
C THR A 282 -19.57 -15.40 13.32
N ILE A 283 -20.44 -15.92 12.46
CA ILE A 283 -20.11 -16.43 11.12
C ILE A 283 -19.73 -15.30 10.18
N THR A 284 -20.58 -14.28 10.17
CA THR A 284 -20.36 -13.07 9.39
C THR A 284 -19.17 -12.26 9.90
N ALA A 285 -18.90 -12.29 11.21
CA ALA A 285 -17.79 -11.56 11.81
C ALA A 285 -16.41 -12.12 11.39
N ALA A 286 -16.20 -13.43 11.44
CA ALA A 286 -14.92 -14.02 11.04
C ALA A 286 -14.64 -13.86 9.54
N MET A 287 -15.64 -14.06 8.68
CA MET A 287 -15.53 -13.85 7.25
C MET A 287 -15.39 -12.35 6.93
N MET A 288 -16.12 -11.48 7.65
CA MET A 288 -16.01 -10.04 7.53
C MET A 288 -14.62 -9.54 7.92
N ASN A 289 -14.06 -10.07 9.02
CA ASN A 289 -12.69 -9.72 9.42
C ASN A 289 -11.66 -10.20 8.40
N ALA A 290 -11.75 -11.43 7.91
CA ALA A 290 -10.87 -11.93 6.85
C ALA A 290 -10.97 -11.06 5.59
N MET A 291 -12.20 -10.71 5.19
CA MET A 291 -12.46 -9.82 4.07
C MET A 291 -11.90 -8.41 4.33
N ARG A 292 -12.19 -7.84 5.49
CA ARG A 292 -11.73 -6.50 5.89
C ARG A 292 -10.21 -6.40 5.86
N PHE A 293 -9.52 -7.27 6.57
CA PHE A 293 -8.06 -7.27 6.62
C PHE A 293 -7.42 -7.64 5.27
N GLY A 294 -8.02 -8.59 4.54
CA GLY A 294 -7.55 -8.97 3.22
C GLY A 294 -7.70 -7.86 2.19
N VAL A 295 -8.89 -7.25 2.10
CA VAL A 295 -9.16 -6.16 1.15
C VAL A 295 -8.38 -4.91 1.51
N ALA A 296 -8.34 -4.52 2.80
CA ALA A 296 -7.56 -3.38 3.25
C ALA A 296 -6.09 -3.53 2.86
N ARG A 297 -5.48 -4.68 3.08
CA ARG A 297 -4.09 -4.94 2.68
C ARG A 297 -3.89 -5.02 1.17
N GLY A 298 -4.84 -5.61 0.45
CA GLY A 298 -4.84 -5.60 -1.00
C GLY A 298 -4.86 -4.18 -1.57
N VAL A 299 -5.69 -3.30 -1.01
CA VAL A 299 -5.76 -1.89 -1.40
C VAL A 299 -4.47 -1.16 -1.06
N PHE A 300 -3.90 -1.34 0.13
CA PHE A 300 -2.61 -0.73 0.49
C PHE A 300 -1.46 -1.19 -0.40
N SER A 301 -1.48 -2.41 -0.91
CA SER A 301 -0.52 -2.87 -1.92
C SER A 301 -0.68 -2.17 -3.27
N PHE A 302 -1.85 -1.60 -3.56
CA PHE A 302 -2.15 -0.94 -4.83
C PHE A 302 -2.26 0.58 -4.74
N ILE A 303 -2.33 1.15 -3.53
CA ILE A 303 -2.29 2.60 -3.32
C ILE A 303 -0.89 2.95 -2.79
N PRO A 304 0.05 3.26 -3.64
CA PRO A 304 1.31 3.81 -3.18
C PRO A 304 1.08 5.25 -2.75
N GLY A 305 1.68 5.58 -1.62
CA GLY A 305 1.75 6.96 -1.18
C GLY A 305 2.40 7.84 -2.24
N SER A 306 2.06 9.08 -2.20
CA SER A 306 2.50 10.31 -2.91
C SER A 306 3.64 10.31 -3.96
N GLY A 307 4.38 9.22 -4.19
CA GLY A 307 5.42 9.13 -5.23
C GLY A 307 4.91 8.76 -6.63
N TRP A 308 3.64 8.35 -6.77
CA TRP A 308 3.06 7.89 -8.03
C TRP A 308 2.58 9.00 -8.96
N GLU A 309 2.39 10.18 -8.41
CA GLU A 309 1.86 11.30 -9.17
C GLU A 309 2.79 11.71 -10.32
N ASN A 310 4.10 11.50 -10.13
CA ASN A 310 5.10 11.80 -11.16
C ASN A 310 5.41 10.61 -12.09
N LEU A 311 5.01 9.39 -11.72
CA LEU A 311 5.35 8.17 -12.45
C LEU A 311 4.29 7.71 -13.45
N CYS A 312 3.03 8.06 -13.22
CA CYS A 312 1.97 7.86 -14.21
C CYS A 312 2.03 8.89 -15.35
N CYS A 313 2.99 9.81 -15.31
CA CYS A 313 3.13 10.87 -16.30
C CYS A 313 4.08 10.52 -17.45
N ASP A 314 4.78 9.41 -17.41
CA ASP A 314 5.60 8.85 -18.48
C ASP A 314 4.88 7.70 -19.21
#